data_aac4f2cd4fe6dcac1a692e07fc09bd26
#
_entry.id   aac4f2cd4fe6dcac1a692e07fc09bd26
#
_cell.length_a   1.000
_cell.length_b   1.000
_cell.length_c   1.000
_cell.angle_alpha   90.00
_cell.angle_beta   90.00
_cell.angle_gamma   90.00
#
_symmetry.space_group_name_H-M   'P 1'
#
loop_
_entity.id
_entity.type
_entity.pdbx_description
1 polymer ?
#
loop_
_entity_poly.entity_id
_entity_poly.type
_entity_poly.pdbx_seq_one_letter_code
_entity_poly.pdbx_strand_id
1 'polypeptide(L)'
;MKKLVMVLALIPLLGWSQVKSGVTYSEHPAYDVIKETYRIWESGTEAELRALYAEEAKIWGPGEDEAGTVDEEVTNMLWWQKNFSDIKITVMEGATHDIIKYEKDEKGAWAMDWMVFSAVNKTSGLVVKANMHSNYYVTNQGKITTTIKYYDRESAGAQIQASLGMHRNGRVYDEHPIINTLNKMVAHFEAGEISELATYFAEDVEFYRLGVDGHLNLEERIATWHQEVATNSVRNLEQSGYPDAIYYSRGEGQWVVQSWWWVNNTNTETGEETREYLHMSHDFNDDGKVTREVIYMAN
;
A
#
# COMPACT_ATOMS: atom_id res chain seq x y z
N MET A 1 48.61 -41.25 59.20
CA MET A 1 48.04 -40.10 58.48
C MET A 1 48.71 -40.04 57.13
N LYS A 2 48.04 -40.50 56.07
CA LYS A 2 48.57 -40.49 54.68
C LYS A 2 48.16 -39.18 54.05
N LYS A 3 49.12 -38.32 53.68
CA LYS A 3 48.89 -37.06 52.94
C LYS A 3 48.66 -37.42 51.46
N LEU A 4 47.43 -37.17 50.98
CA LEU A 4 47.08 -37.28 49.60
C LEU A 4 47.55 -36.01 48.87
N VAL A 5 48.57 -36.14 48.03
CA VAL A 5 49.06 -35.07 47.15
C VAL A 5 48.22 -35.07 45.90
N MET A 6 47.34 -34.06 45.75
CA MET A 6 46.52 -33.85 44.57
C MET A 6 47.39 -33.14 43.52
N VAL A 7 47.83 -33.91 42.49
CA VAL A 7 48.54 -33.32 41.34
C VAL A 7 47.47 -32.77 40.41
N LEU A 8 47.31 -31.42 40.39
CA LEU A 8 46.50 -30.73 39.39
C LEU A 8 47.24 -30.80 38.04
N ALA A 9 46.78 -31.66 37.14
CA ALA A 9 47.24 -31.64 35.76
C ALA A 9 46.70 -30.37 35.05
N LEU A 10 47.54 -29.41 34.84
CA LEU A 10 47.30 -28.28 33.93
C LEU A 10 47.26 -28.83 32.52
N ILE A 11 46.03 -29.12 32.01
CA ILE A 11 45.80 -29.35 30.59
C ILE A 11 45.93 -27.98 29.91
N PRO A 12 46.91 -27.75 29.02
CA PRO A 12 46.96 -26.56 28.22
C PRO A 12 45.70 -26.55 27.37
N LEU A 13 44.79 -25.57 27.63
CA LEU A 13 43.75 -25.21 26.71
C LEU A 13 44.47 -24.73 25.44
N LEU A 14 44.69 -25.64 24.50
CA LEU A 14 45.00 -25.28 23.12
C LEU A 14 43.81 -24.51 22.60
N GLY A 15 43.84 -23.19 22.81
CA GLY A 15 42.94 -22.27 22.14
C GLY A 15 43.10 -22.50 20.65
N TRP A 16 42.07 -23.05 20.04
CA TRP A 16 41.99 -23.11 18.59
C TRP A 16 41.98 -21.63 18.12
N SER A 17 43.19 -21.15 17.75
CA SER A 17 43.33 -19.88 17.06
C SER A 17 42.54 -19.99 15.77
N GLN A 18 41.36 -19.36 15.72
CA GLN A 18 40.63 -19.21 14.47
C GLN A 18 41.52 -18.45 13.49
N VAL A 19 41.80 -19.11 12.36
CA VAL A 19 42.58 -18.46 11.30
C VAL A 19 41.65 -17.45 10.62
N LYS A 20 42.03 -16.21 10.63
CA LYS A 20 41.36 -15.15 9.89
C LYS A 20 41.38 -15.48 8.40
N SER A 21 40.17 -15.46 7.74
CA SER A 21 40.02 -15.79 6.32
C SER A 21 39.73 -14.60 5.43
N GLY A 22 39.41 -13.42 6.00
CA GLY A 22 39.08 -12.21 5.26
C GLY A 22 38.85 -11.01 6.14
N VAL A 23 38.47 -9.90 5.53
CA VAL A 23 38.16 -8.59 6.19
C VAL A 23 36.84 -8.09 5.61
N THR A 24 35.99 -7.52 6.47
CA THR A 24 34.84 -6.74 6.05
C THR A 24 35.17 -5.26 6.05
N TYR A 25 34.61 -4.54 5.09
CA TYR A 25 34.78 -3.07 4.94
C TYR A 25 33.42 -2.41 4.91
N SER A 26 33.28 -1.28 5.58
CA SER A 26 32.12 -0.37 5.47
C SER A 26 32.26 0.61 4.30
N GLU A 27 33.48 0.86 3.86
CA GLU A 27 33.81 1.72 2.71
C GLU A 27 34.77 0.97 1.78
N HIS A 28 34.38 0.77 0.53
CA HIS A 28 35.18 0.08 -0.47
C HIS A 28 34.67 0.42 -1.88
N PRO A 29 35.54 0.55 -2.91
CA PRO A 29 35.11 0.87 -4.28
C PRO A 29 34.07 -0.08 -4.88
N ALA A 30 34.02 -1.35 -4.45
CA ALA A 30 32.99 -2.28 -4.88
C ALA A 30 31.58 -1.81 -4.54
N TYR A 31 31.39 -1.06 -3.44
CA TYR A 31 30.07 -0.54 -3.09
C TYR A 31 29.64 0.61 -4.01
N ASP A 32 30.56 1.40 -4.53
CA ASP A 32 30.24 2.44 -5.51
C ASP A 32 29.68 1.83 -6.79
N VAL A 33 30.21 0.67 -7.22
CA VAL A 33 29.68 -0.09 -8.37
C VAL A 33 28.24 -0.54 -8.11
N ILE A 34 27.92 -0.96 -6.86
CA ILE A 34 26.57 -1.38 -6.51
C ILE A 34 25.60 -0.20 -6.50
N LYS A 35 25.99 0.93 -5.92
CA LYS A 35 25.18 2.17 -5.95
C LYS A 35 24.91 2.62 -7.39
N GLU A 36 25.89 2.50 -8.26
CA GLU A 36 25.72 2.82 -9.67
C GLU A 36 24.75 1.83 -10.37
N THR A 37 24.77 0.56 -9.99
CA THR A 37 23.77 -0.41 -10.46
C THR A 37 22.34 0.05 -10.11
N TYR A 38 22.12 0.54 -8.88
CA TYR A 38 20.80 1.05 -8.45
C TYR A 38 20.37 2.27 -9.26
N ARG A 39 21.26 3.26 -9.38
CA ARG A 39 20.98 4.44 -10.22
C ARG A 39 20.58 4.06 -11.64
N ILE A 40 21.28 3.10 -12.22
CA ILE A 40 21.01 2.65 -13.60
C ILE A 40 19.65 1.94 -13.67
N TRP A 41 19.32 1.10 -12.72
CA TRP A 41 17.99 0.46 -12.63
C TRP A 41 16.87 1.49 -12.51
N GLU A 42 17.09 2.56 -11.76
CA GLU A 42 16.11 3.63 -11.55
C GLU A 42 15.87 4.46 -12.83
N SER A 43 16.94 4.83 -13.55
CA SER A 43 16.82 5.78 -14.66
C SER A 43 17.95 5.73 -15.70
N GLY A 44 18.81 4.71 -15.66
CA GLY A 44 19.92 4.57 -16.60
C GLY A 44 19.54 3.86 -17.88
N THR A 45 20.56 3.61 -18.69
CA THR A 45 20.46 3.02 -20.02
C THR A 45 20.99 1.57 -20.06
N GLU A 46 20.61 0.83 -21.09
CA GLU A 46 21.18 -0.48 -21.40
C GLU A 46 22.71 -0.45 -21.47
N ALA A 47 23.27 0.54 -22.17
CA ALA A 47 24.72 0.65 -22.34
C ALA A 47 25.46 0.86 -21.01
N GLU A 48 24.88 1.66 -20.11
CA GLU A 48 25.44 1.87 -18.76
C GLU A 48 25.39 0.57 -17.93
N LEU A 49 24.27 -0.18 -17.96
CA LEU A 49 24.16 -1.44 -17.23
C LEU A 49 25.18 -2.48 -17.73
N ARG A 50 25.26 -2.65 -19.06
CA ARG A 50 26.26 -3.53 -19.69
C ARG A 50 27.69 -3.15 -19.31
N ALA A 51 27.98 -1.85 -19.19
CA ALA A 51 29.31 -1.38 -18.83
C ALA A 51 29.74 -1.78 -17.42
N LEU A 52 28.81 -2.06 -16.51
CA LEU A 52 29.13 -2.53 -15.15
C LEU A 52 29.46 -4.02 -15.08
N TYR A 53 28.90 -4.83 -15.98
CA TYR A 53 29.09 -6.27 -15.96
C TYR A 53 30.29 -6.72 -16.80
N ALA A 54 30.90 -7.84 -16.43
CA ALA A 54 31.77 -8.60 -17.31
C ALA A 54 30.93 -9.34 -18.37
N GLU A 55 31.49 -9.63 -19.53
CA GLU A 55 30.79 -10.27 -20.64
C GLU A 55 30.16 -11.63 -20.27
N GLU A 56 30.87 -12.42 -19.48
CA GLU A 56 30.43 -13.74 -19.01
C GLU A 56 29.85 -13.71 -17.58
N ALA A 57 29.34 -12.57 -17.14
CA ALA A 57 28.77 -12.46 -15.80
C ALA A 57 27.54 -13.37 -15.64
N LYS A 58 27.41 -13.91 -14.44
CA LYS A 58 26.35 -14.86 -14.04
C LYS A 58 25.42 -14.22 -13.02
N ILE A 59 24.11 -14.32 -13.25
CA ILE A 59 23.09 -13.68 -12.44
C ILE A 59 22.07 -14.72 -12.01
N TRP A 60 21.92 -14.96 -10.71
CA TRP A 60 20.92 -15.85 -10.16
C TRP A 60 19.79 -15.08 -9.50
N GLY A 61 18.57 -15.43 -9.87
CA GLY A 61 17.34 -15.06 -9.15
C GLY A 61 17.01 -16.07 -8.02
N PRO A 62 15.96 -15.80 -7.23
CA PRO A 62 15.55 -16.70 -6.15
C PRO A 62 15.08 -18.06 -6.70
N GLY A 63 15.72 -19.15 -6.22
CA GLY A 63 15.33 -20.51 -6.58
C GLY A 63 15.64 -20.91 -8.03
N GLU A 64 16.53 -20.20 -8.71
CA GLU A 64 16.98 -20.58 -10.05
C GLU A 64 18.13 -21.58 -9.98
N ASP A 65 18.03 -22.66 -10.75
CA ASP A 65 19.06 -23.71 -10.85
C ASP A 65 20.17 -23.34 -11.85
N GLU A 66 19.87 -22.45 -12.80
CA GLU A 66 20.79 -21.96 -13.82
C GLU A 66 20.94 -20.44 -13.73
N ALA A 67 22.15 -19.95 -14.01
CA ALA A 67 22.44 -18.52 -14.02
C ALA A 67 21.89 -17.88 -15.29
N GLY A 68 21.23 -16.76 -15.14
CA GLY A 68 20.89 -15.85 -16.21
C GLY A 68 22.11 -15.06 -16.71
N THR A 69 21.94 -14.38 -17.83
CA THR A 69 22.92 -13.58 -18.57
C THR A 69 22.75 -12.08 -18.34
N VAL A 70 23.73 -11.29 -18.77
CA VAL A 70 23.61 -9.82 -18.78
C VAL A 70 22.51 -9.36 -19.75
N ASP A 71 22.26 -10.07 -20.85
CA ASP A 71 21.18 -9.74 -21.79
C ASP A 71 19.79 -9.90 -21.14
N GLU A 72 19.60 -10.92 -20.33
CA GLU A 72 18.36 -11.13 -19.58
C GLU A 72 18.18 -10.05 -18.49
N GLU A 73 19.25 -9.68 -17.80
CA GLU A 73 19.22 -8.59 -16.79
C GLU A 73 18.86 -7.24 -17.42
N VAL A 74 19.44 -6.92 -18.57
CA VAL A 74 19.10 -5.72 -19.35
C VAL A 74 17.65 -5.75 -19.81
N THR A 75 17.19 -6.88 -20.33
CA THR A 75 15.81 -7.06 -20.76
C THR A 75 14.84 -6.85 -19.61
N ASN A 76 15.17 -7.38 -18.44
CA ASN A 76 14.38 -7.22 -17.21
C ASN A 76 14.34 -5.74 -16.78
N MET A 77 15.48 -5.06 -16.71
CA MET A 77 15.53 -3.63 -16.38
C MET A 77 14.67 -2.80 -17.33
N LEU A 78 14.81 -3.01 -18.64
CA LEU A 78 14.06 -2.26 -19.66
C LEU A 78 12.55 -2.55 -19.58
N TRP A 79 12.16 -3.79 -19.23
CA TRP A 79 10.75 -4.13 -19.00
C TRP A 79 10.18 -3.35 -17.81
N TRP A 80 10.92 -3.25 -16.68
CA TRP A 80 10.52 -2.46 -15.54
C TRP A 80 10.40 -0.98 -15.90
N GLN A 81 11.41 -0.39 -16.54
CA GLN A 81 11.40 1.02 -16.92
C GLN A 81 10.28 1.35 -17.93
N LYS A 82 9.91 0.41 -18.80
CA LYS A 82 8.80 0.58 -19.74
C LYS A 82 7.44 0.62 -19.01
N ASN A 83 7.20 -0.29 -18.09
CA ASN A 83 5.88 -0.50 -17.48
C ASN A 83 5.68 0.25 -16.16
N PHE A 84 6.76 0.65 -15.49
CA PHE A 84 6.73 1.31 -14.18
C PHE A 84 7.46 2.65 -14.20
N SER A 85 7.01 3.57 -13.34
CA SER A 85 7.68 4.82 -12.98
C SER A 85 8.15 4.75 -11.53
N ASP A 86 8.85 5.78 -11.08
CA ASP A 86 9.30 5.93 -9.70
C ASP A 86 10.00 4.67 -9.15
N ILE A 87 10.78 4.03 -10.03
CA ILE A 87 11.62 2.90 -9.62
C ILE A 87 12.65 3.44 -8.63
N LYS A 88 12.67 2.85 -7.44
CA LYS A 88 13.61 3.21 -6.36
C LYS A 88 14.18 1.97 -5.73
N ILE A 89 15.49 2.01 -5.49
CA ILE A 89 16.22 1.00 -4.75
C ILE A 89 16.89 1.70 -3.57
N THR A 90 16.43 1.43 -2.37
CA THR A 90 16.92 2.07 -1.15
C THR A 90 17.44 1.03 -0.18
N VAL A 91 18.50 1.37 0.57
CA VAL A 91 18.97 0.50 1.65
C VAL A 91 17.87 0.37 2.70
N MET A 92 17.65 -0.84 3.19
CA MET A 92 16.65 -1.13 4.22
C MET A 92 17.02 -0.40 5.52
N GLU A 93 16.02 0.17 6.19
CA GLU A 93 16.23 0.88 7.45
C GLU A 93 16.91 -0.01 8.50
N GLY A 94 17.98 0.49 9.10
CA GLY A 94 18.78 -0.25 10.09
C GLY A 94 19.72 -1.31 9.50
N ALA A 95 19.72 -1.52 8.17
CA ALA A 95 20.68 -2.40 7.51
C ALA A 95 21.98 -1.65 7.15
N THR A 96 23.06 -2.40 7.12
CA THR A 96 24.36 -1.93 6.61
C THR A 96 24.77 -2.85 5.47
N HIS A 97 25.51 -2.30 4.52
CA HIS A 97 26.15 -3.11 3.50
C HIS A 97 27.44 -3.73 4.03
N ASP A 98 27.77 -4.92 3.56
CA ASP A 98 29.01 -5.61 3.88
C ASP A 98 29.85 -5.81 2.61
N ILE A 99 31.09 -5.37 2.65
CA ILE A 99 32.07 -5.70 1.60
C ILE A 99 33.08 -6.66 2.18
N ILE A 100 33.10 -7.88 1.68
CA ILE A 100 33.97 -8.95 2.17
C ILE A 100 35.08 -9.21 1.16
N LYS A 101 36.32 -9.03 1.62
CA LYS A 101 37.51 -9.44 0.86
C LYS A 101 38.19 -10.61 1.55
N TYR A 102 38.20 -11.74 0.88
CA TYR A 102 38.93 -12.94 1.38
C TYR A 102 40.43 -12.81 1.13
N GLU A 103 41.26 -13.24 2.10
CA GLU A 103 42.72 -13.14 2.00
C GLU A 103 43.32 -13.92 0.83
N LYS A 104 42.63 -15.00 0.42
CA LYS A 104 43.05 -15.87 -0.69
C LYS A 104 42.50 -15.40 -2.04
N ASP A 105 41.63 -14.40 -2.05
CA ASP A 105 41.02 -13.84 -3.27
C ASP A 105 41.63 -12.48 -3.59
N GLU A 106 42.59 -12.48 -4.52
CA GLU A 106 43.24 -11.26 -4.98
C GLU A 106 42.47 -10.57 -6.12
N LYS A 107 41.40 -11.17 -6.64
CA LYS A 107 40.73 -10.72 -7.89
C LYS A 107 39.63 -9.72 -7.66
N GLY A 108 38.98 -9.71 -6.49
CA GLY A 108 37.86 -8.85 -6.22
C GLY A 108 37.37 -8.89 -4.77
N ALA A 109 36.10 -8.47 -4.58
CA ALA A 109 35.43 -8.50 -3.31
C ALA A 109 33.96 -8.85 -3.50
N TRP A 110 33.36 -9.47 -2.51
CA TRP A 110 31.91 -9.63 -2.40
C TRP A 110 31.31 -8.38 -1.77
N ALA A 111 30.32 -7.79 -2.43
CA ALA A 111 29.48 -6.73 -1.89
C ALA A 111 28.08 -7.29 -1.63
N MET A 112 27.61 -7.12 -0.40
CA MET A 112 26.33 -7.62 0.07
C MET A 112 25.47 -6.45 0.52
N ASP A 113 24.22 -6.41 0.09
CA ASP A 113 23.31 -5.32 0.44
C ASP A 113 21.90 -5.83 0.74
N TRP A 114 21.21 -5.13 1.64
CA TRP A 114 19.83 -5.33 2.01
C TRP A 114 19.05 -4.09 1.58
N MET A 115 18.15 -4.27 0.65
CA MET A 115 17.48 -3.17 -0.01
C MET A 115 15.97 -3.35 -0.08
N VAL A 116 15.28 -2.25 -0.31
CA VAL A 116 13.88 -2.21 -0.70
C VAL A 116 13.80 -1.74 -2.15
N PHE A 117 13.27 -2.59 -3.01
CA PHE A 117 12.85 -2.22 -4.35
C PHE A 117 11.42 -1.73 -4.32
N SER A 118 11.11 -0.62 -4.98
CA SER A 118 9.75 -0.13 -5.18
C SER A 118 9.57 0.48 -6.55
N ALA A 119 8.38 0.34 -7.13
CA ALA A 119 8.02 0.92 -8.43
C ALA A 119 6.52 1.12 -8.53
N VAL A 120 6.07 2.11 -9.31
CA VAL A 120 4.66 2.43 -9.55
C VAL A 120 4.28 2.00 -10.96
N ASN A 121 3.28 1.14 -11.13
CA ASN A 121 2.79 0.77 -12.45
C ASN A 121 2.17 1.97 -13.16
N LYS A 122 2.65 2.29 -14.36
CA LYS A 122 2.23 3.47 -15.15
C LYS A 122 0.75 3.46 -15.55
N THR A 123 0.15 2.28 -15.67
CA THR A 123 -1.24 2.14 -16.11
C THR A 123 -2.21 2.12 -14.93
N SER A 124 -1.90 1.35 -13.88
CA SER A 124 -2.81 1.16 -12.75
C SER A 124 -2.54 2.08 -11.57
N GLY A 125 -1.34 2.70 -11.50
CA GLY A 125 -0.90 3.47 -10.33
C GLY A 125 -0.58 2.60 -9.09
N LEU A 126 -0.69 1.28 -9.18
CA LEU A 126 -0.39 0.40 -8.07
C LEU A 126 1.12 0.30 -7.83
N VAL A 127 1.49 0.27 -6.54
CA VAL A 127 2.87 0.16 -6.10
C VAL A 127 3.25 -1.31 -5.95
N VAL A 128 4.38 -1.70 -6.54
CA VAL A 128 5.06 -2.97 -6.25
C VAL A 128 6.22 -2.68 -5.31
N LYS A 129 6.34 -3.45 -4.24
CA LYS A 129 7.40 -3.30 -3.24
C LYS A 129 7.92 -4.65 -2.81
N ALA A 130 9.26 -4.83 -2.82
CA ALA A 130 9.91 -6.05 -2.39
C ALA A 130 11.15 -5.74 -1.54
N ASN A 131 11.29 -6.46 -0.41
CA ASN A 131 12.54 -6.51 0.32
C ASN A 131 13.47 -7.50 -0.38
N MET A 132 14.70 -7.08 -0.59
CA MET A 132 15.70 -7.85 -1.34
C MET A 132 17.02 -7.88 -0.58
N HIS A 133 17.73 -9.01 -0.71
CA HIS A 133 19.13 -9.13 -0.38
C HIS A 133 19.88 -9.50 -1.66
N SER A 134 21.00 -8.88 -1.93
CA SER A 134 21.79 -9.19 -3.11
C SER A 134 23.28 -9.29 -2.78
N ASN A 135 23.93 -10.26 -3.39
CA ASN A 135 25.36 -10.46 -3.31
C ASN A 135 25.98 -10.24 -4.68
N TYR A 136 26.98 -9.40 -4.75
CA TYR A 136 27.70 -9.08 -5.97
C TYR A 136 29.19 -9.41 -5.80
N TYR A 137 29.76 -10.13 -6.75
CA TYR A 137 31.20 -10.22 -6.82
C TYR A 137 31.74 -9.19 -7.80
N VAL A 138 32.48 -8.21 -7.26
CA VAL A 138 33.05 -7.09 -8.02
C VAL A 138 34.56 -7.26 -8.12
N THR A 139 35.08 -7.29 -9.34
CA THR A 139 36.51 -7.41 -9.60
C THR A 139 37.27 -6.14 -9.24
N ASN A 140 38.59 -6.21 -9.11
CA ASN A 140 39.44 -5.03 -8.89
C ASN A 140 39.38 -4.01 -10.04
N GLN A 141 38.86 -4.38 -11.20
CA GLN A 141 38.62 -3.51 -12.36
C GLN A 141 37.20 -2.87 -12.31
N GLY A 142 36.44 -3.09 -11.23
CA GLY A 142 35.10 -2.53 -11.09
C GLY A 142 34.03 -3.23 -11.97
N LYS A 143 34.25 -4.49 -12.37
CA LYS A 143 33.27 -5.26 -13.15
C LYS A 143 32.57 -6.29 -12.24
N ILE A 144 31.25 -6.38 -12.38
CA ILE A 144 30.43 -7.41 -11.73
C ILE A 144 30.55 -8.68 -12.56
N THR A 145 30.97 -9.79 -11.93
CA THR A 145 31.04 -11.11 -12.59
C THR A 145 29.97 -12.07 -12.04
N THR A 146 29.43 -11.76 -10.86
CA THR A 146 28.41 -12.59 -10.22
C THR A 146 27.42 -11.72 -9.50
N THR A 147 26.12 -12.01 -9.69
CA THR A 147 25.03 -11.44 -8.90
C THR A 147 24.14 -12.56 -8.41
N ILE A 148 23.78 -12.56 -7.13
CA ILE A 148 22.83 -13.50 -6.54
C ILE A 148 21.78 -12.66 -5.82
N LYS A 149 20.51 -12.79 -6.23
CA LYS A 149 19.37 -12.04 -5.68
C LYS A 149 18.50 -12.95 -4.82
N TYR A 150 18.07 -12.44 -3.68
CA TYR A 150 17.14 -13.11 -2.77
C TYR A 150 15.98 -12.17 -2.48
N TYR A 151 14.77 -12.60 -2.78
CA TYR A 151 13.52 -11.92 -2.43
C TYR A 151 12.38 -12.93 -2.46
N ASP A 152 11.25 -12.59 -1.84
CA ASP A 152 10.04 -13.40 -1.92
C ASP A 152 9.43 -13.29 -3.33
N ARG A 153 9.73 -14.33 -4.15
CA ARG A 153 9.31 -14.41 -5.55
C ARG A 153 7.79 -14.51 -5.69
N GLU A 154 7.14 -15.22 -4.78
CA GLU A 154 5.68 -15.41 -4.82
C GLU A 154 4.97 -14.10 -4.53
N SER A 155 5.32 -13.42 -3.44
CA SER A 155 4.78 -12.11 -3.09
C SER A 155 5.05 -11.04 -4.16
N ALA A 156 6.28 -10.95 -4.67
CA ALA A 156 6.63 -10.02 -5.74
C ALA A 156 5.84 -10.30 -7.02
N GLY A 157 5.74 -11.58 -7.42
CA GLY A 157 4.97 -12.01 -8.58
C GLY A 157 3.48 -11.67 -8.46
N ALA A 158 2.88 -11.90 -7.29
CA ALA A 158 1.48 -11.54 -7.03
C ALA A 158 1.24 -10.04 -7.14
N GLN A 159 2.13 -9.21 -6.58
CA GLN A 159 2.04 -7.75 -6.69
C GLN A 159 2.18 -7.27 -8.14
N ILE A 160 3.11 -7.84 -8.92
CA ILE A 160 3.29 -7.52 -10.34
C ILE A 160 2.01 -7.87 -11.10
N GLN A 161 1.47 -9.08 -10.95
CA GLN A 161 0.24 -9.50 -11.61
C GLN A 161 -0.93 -8.60 -11.22
N ALA A 162 -1.06 -8.28 -9.94
CA ALA A 162 -2.05 -7.33 -9.45
C ALA A 162 -1.91 -5.96 -10.12
N SER A 163 -0.68 -5.47 -10.30
CA SER A 163 -0.43 -4.15 -10.90
C SER A 163 -0.68 -4.09 -12.40
N LEU A 164 -0.51 -5.18 -13.13
CA LEU A 164 -0.73 -5.25 -14.58
C LEU A 164 -2.20 -5.39 -14.97
N GLY A 165 -3.07 -5.78 -14.03
CA GLY A 165 -4.51 -5.89 -14.24
C GLY A 165 -5.24 -4.56 -14.05
N MET A 166 -6.30 -4.30 -14.84
CA MET A 166 -7.27 -3.27 -14.49
C MET A 166 -8.18 -3.82 -13.40
N HIS A 167 -8.04 -3.30 -12.17
CA HIS A 167 -8.90 -3.70 -11.07
C HIS A 167 -10.21 -2.93 -11.11
N ARG A 168 -11.28 -3.62 -11.49
CA ARG A 168 -12.63 -3.13 -11.27
C ARG A 168 -13.01 -3.43 -9.83
N ASN A 169 -13.34 -2.38 -9.07
CA ASN A 169 -13.79 -2.53 -7.69
C ASN A 169 -15.32 -2.65 -7.56
N GLY A 170 -16.05 -2.39 -8.66
CA GLY A 170 -17.51 -2.42 -8.61
C GLY A 170 -18.16 -1.92 -9.90
N ARG A 171 -19.45 -1.58 -9.79
CA ARG A 171 -20.29 -1.04 -10.84
C ARG A 171 -21.05 0.16 -10.32
N VAL A 172 -21.27 1.16 -11.16
CA VAL A 172 -22.08 2.35 -10.87
C VAL A 172 -23.36 2.29 -11.70
N TYR A 173 -24.48 2.65 -11.09
CA TYR A 173 -25.80 2.71 -11.69
C TYR A 173 -26.43 4.06 -11.38
N ASP A 174 -26.96 4.74 -12.37
CA ASP A 174 -27.75 5.96 -12.27
C ASP A 174 -29.25 5.67 -12.12
N GLU A 175 -29.66 4.45 -12.43
CA GLU A 175 -31.01 3.90 -12.19
C GLU A 175 -30.92 2.59 -11.41
N HIS A 176 -31.32 2.60 -10.14
CA HIS A 176 -31.34 1.41 -9.27
C HIS A 176 -32.42 1.53 -8.18
N PRO A 177 -33.03 0.40 -7.74
CA PRO A 177 -34.08 0.44 -6.70
C PRO A 177 -33.68 1.14 -5.41
N ILE A 178 -32.40 1.05 -4.99
CA ILE A 178 -31.94 1.73 -3.77
C ILE A 178 -31.89 3.26 -3.91
N ILE A 179 -31.79 3.81 -5.12
CA ILE A 179 -31.95 5.26 -5.37
C ILE A 179 -33.42 5.67 -5.09
N ASN A 180 -34.38 4.83 -5.46
CA ASN A 180 -35.77 5.08 -5.12
C ASN A 180 -36.01 5.03 -3.61
N THR A 181 -35.29 4.16 -2.88
CA THR A 181 -35.30 4.14 -1.42
C THR A 181 -34.79 5.46 -0.86
N LEU A 182 -33.65 5.97 -1.34
CA LEU A 182 -33.13 7.28 -0.95
C LEU A 182 -34.14 8.40 -1.20
N ASN A 183 -34.75 8.44 -2.38
CA ASN A 183 -35.74 9.47 -2.73
C ASN A 183 -36.97 9.44 -1.80
N LYS A 184 -37.41 8.26 -1.37
CA LYS A 184 -38.49 8.11 -0.37
C LYS A 184 -38.06 8.60 1.00
N MET A 185 -36.83 8.28 1.42
CA MET A 185 -36.26 8.78 2.69
C MET A 185 -36.26 10.31 2.71
N VAL A 186 -35.81 10.94 1.63
CA VAL A 186 -35.83 12.42 1.47
C VAL A 186 -37.24 12.97 1.56
N ALA A 187 -38.19 12.37 0.83
CA ALA A 187 -39.59 12.82 0.84
C ALA A 187 -40.23 12.73 2.25
N HIS A 188 -39.99 11.63 3.00
CA HIS A 188 -40.47 11.50 4.38
C HIS A 188 -39.83 12.53 5.32
N PHE A 189 -38.53 12.81 5.15
CA PHE A 189 -37.86 13.85 5.93
C PHE A 189 -38.45 15.23 5.66
N GLU A 190 -38.66 15.60 4.38
CA GLU A 190 -39.29 16.89 3.99
C GLU A 190 -40.72 17.02 4.53
N ALA A 191 -41.48 15.93 4.51
CA ALA A 191 -42.83 15.88 5.06
C ALA A 191 -42.87 15.88 6.61
N GLY A 192 -41.74 15.65 7.29
CA GLY A 192 -41.67 15.50 8.73
C GLY A 192 -42.20 14.15 9.26
N GLU A 193 -42.29 13.16 8.40
CA GLU A 193 -42.78 11.80 8.68
C GLU A 193 -41.63 10.94 9.25
N ILE A 194 -41.13 11.34 10.42
CA ILE A 194 -39.89 10.75 10.99
C ILE A 194 -40.04 9.26 11.33
N SER A 195 -41.25 8.81 11.74
CA SER A 195 -41.50 7.40 12.00
C SER A 195 -41.38 6.54 10.74
N GLU A 196 -41.86 7.04 9.61
CA GLU A 196 -41.73 6.35 8.31
C GLU A 196 -40.27 6.40 7.82
N LEU A 197 -39.61 7.55 7.93
CA LEU A 197 -38.19 7.70 7.62
C LEU A 197 -37.33 6.68 8.37
N ALA A 198 -37.55 6.50 9.68
CA ALA A 198 -36.77 5.58 10.53
C ALA A 198 -36.87 4.13 10.03
N THR A 199 -37.95 3.76 9.34
CA THR A 199 -38.13 2.37 8.84
C THR A 199 -37.13 1.97 7.76
N TYR A 200 -36.43 2.90 7.13
CA TYR A 200 -35.44 2.61 6.09
C TYR A 200 -34.06 2.24 6.64
N PHE A 201 -33.85 2.41 7.95
CA PHE A 201 -32.56 2.17 8.59
C PHE A 201 -32.56 0.82 9.33
N ALA A 202 -31.38 0.21 9.44
CA ALA A 202 -31.16 -0.95 10.28
C ALA A 202 -31.14 -0.53 11.77
N GLU A 203 -31.40 -1.47 12.69
CA GLU A 203 -31.39 -1.18 14.14
C GLU A 203 -30.02 -0.76 14.64
N ASP A 204 -28.96 -1.28 14.03
CA ASP A 204 -27.56 -1.05 14.36
C ASP A 204 -26.87 -0.01 13.45
N VAL A 205 -27.67 0.85 12.76
CA VAL A 205 -27.15 1.86 11.88
C VAL A 205 -26.27 2.89 12.59
N GLU A 206 -25.21 3.33 11.93
CA GLU A 206 -24.31 4.36 12.43
C GLU A 206 -24.41 5.64 11.56
N PHE A 207 -24.63 6.79 12.23
CA PHE A 207 -24.75 8.10 11.58
C PHE A 207 -23.52 8.95 11.87
N TYR A 208 -22.76 9.28 10.83
CA TYR A 208 -21.55 10.09 10.90
C TYR A 208 -21.78 11.47 10.29
N ARG A 209 -21.19 12.49 10.92
CA ARG A 209 -21.09 13.83 10.35
C ARG A 209 -19.64 14.27 10.31
N LEU A 210 -19.15 14.73 9.18
CA LEU A 210 -17.77 15.16 9.05
C LEU A 210 -17.46 16.31 10.03
N GLY A 211 -16.34 16.22 10.74
CA GLY A 211 -15.90 17.20 11.73
C GLY A 211 -16.53 17.04 13.13
N VAL A 212 -17.32 15.99 13.34
CA VAL A 212 -17.86 15.60 14.66
C VAL A 212 -17.27 14.28 15.08
N ASP A 213 -16.71 14.19 16.27
CA ASP A 213 -16.18 12.94 16.81
C ASP A 213 -17.30 11.97 17.19
N GLY A 214 -17.12 10.68 16.81
CA GLY A 214 -18.08 9.63 17.07
C GLY A 214 -19.20 9.53 16.03
N HIS A 215 -20.25 8.79 16.38
CA HIS A 215 -21.46 8.60 15.56
C HIS A 215 -22.70 8.61 16.45
N LEU A 216 -23.87 8.86 15.87
CA LEU A 216 -25.16 8.68 16.53
C LEU A 216 -25.71 7.30 16.17
N ASN A 217 -26.45 6.69 17.11
CA ASN A 217 -27.29 5.55 16.83
C ASN A 217 -28.68 6.00 16.29
N LEU A 218 -29.54 5.05 15.95
CA LEU A 218 -30.85 5.34 15.38
C LEU A 218 -31.74 6.17 16.31
N GLU A 219 -31.79 5.87 17.60
CA GLU A 219 -32.61 6.60 18.59
C GLU A 219 -32.17 8.06 18.71
N GLU A 220 -30.87 8.28 18.84
CA GLU A 220 -30.28 9.63 18.90
C GLU A 220 -30.54 10.42 17.62
N ARG A 221 -30.45 9.76 16.46
CA ARG A 221 -30.70 10.41 15.17
C ARG A 221 -32.17 10.76 14.99
N ILE A 222 -33.10 9.91 15.39
CA ILE A 222 -34.55 10.20 15.41
C ILE A 222 -34.83 11.45 16.26
N ALA A 223 -34.21 11.56 17.43
CA ALA A 223 -34.35 12.75 18.30
C ALA A 223 -33.88 14.03 17.59
N THR A 224 -32.75 13.96 16.88
CA THR A 224 -32.25 15.12 16.10
C THR A 224 -33.16 15.47 14.93
N TRP A 225 -33.72 14.51 14.19
CA TRP A 225 -34.69 14.75 13.12
C TRP A 225 -35.96 15.44 13.65
N HIS A 226 -36.50 14.99 14.79
CA HIS A 226 -37.65 15.66 15.42
C HIS A 226 -37.33 17.12 15.78
N GLN A 227 -36.13 17.40 16.26
CA GLN A 227 -35.68 18.75 16.55
C GLN A 227 -35.57 19.59 15.27
N GLU A 228 -34.95 19.04 14.22
CA GLU A 228 -34.81 19.70 12.91
C GLU A 228 -36.19 20.05 12.31
N VAL A 229 -37.16 19.11 12.41
CA VAL A 229 -38.55 19.33 11.98
C VAL A 229 -39.27 20.40 12.80
N ALA A 230 -39.07 20.41 14.12
CA ALA A 230 -39.67 21.45 15.00
C ALA A 230 -39.08 22.83 14.78
N THR A 231 -37.80 22.93 14.46
CA THR A 231 -37.09 24.20 14.26
C THR A 231 -37.35 24.84 12.92
N ASN A 232 -37.57 24.01 11.86
CA ASN A 232 -37.70 24.50 10.48
C ASN A 232 -39.11 24.27 9.92
N SER A 233 -39.79 25.31 9.51
CA SER A 233 -41.10 25.26 8.86
C SER A 233 -41.03 24.82 7.41
N VAL A 234 -39.93 25.06 6.72
CA VAL A 234 -39.61 24.55 5.37
C VAL A 234 -38.33 23.74 5.45
N ARG A 235 -38.39 22.55 4.89
CA ARG A 235 -37.27 21.65 4.70
C ARG A 235 -37.37 21.14 3.27
N ASN A 236 -36.48 21.59 2.42
CA ASN A 236 -36.46 21.20 1.03
C ASN A 236 -35.06 20.77 0.63
N LEU A 237 -34.91 19.56 0.14
CA LEU A 237 -33.69 19.00 -0.41
C LEU A 237 -33.73 19.01 -1.93
N GLU A 238 -33.14 20.02 -2.53
CA GLU A 238 -33.00 20.15 -3.97
C GLU A 238 -31.83 19.30 -4.44
N GLN A 239 -32.11 18.26 -5.24
CA GLN A 239 -31.07 17.38 -5.75
C GLN A 239 -30.11 18.11 -6.70
N SER A 240 -28.81 17.98 -6.45
CA SER A 240 -27.74 18.51 -7.31
C SER A 240 -27.12 17.35 -8.13
N GLY A 241 -27.43 17.30 -9.43
CA GLY A 241 -27.06 16.17 -10.28
C GLY A 241 -28.00 14.97 -10.09
N TYR A 242 -27.49 13.77 -10.13
CA TYR A 242 -28.25 12.53 -9.88
C TYR A 242 -27.47 11.63 -8.90
N PRO A 243 -28.16 10.81 -8.07
CA PRO A 243 -27.52 9.89 -7.17
C PRO A 243 -26.86 8.75 -7.92
N ASP A 244 -25.70 8.31 -7.44
CA ASP A 244 -25.00 7.13 -7.93
C ASP A 244 -25.22 5.95 -6.97
N ALA A 245 -25.80 4.85 -7.47
CA ALA A 245 -25.80 3.58 -6.76
C ALA A 245 -24.57 2.78 -7.16
N ILE A 246 -23.69 2.51 -6.21
CA ILE A 246 -22.40 1.86 -6.42
C ILE A 246 -22.43 0.49 -5.73
N TYR A 247 -22.20 -0.56 -6.52
CA TYR A 247 -21.93 -1.89 -5.96
C TYR A 247 -20.45 -2.13 -5.91
N TYR A 248 -19.87 -2.19 -4.73
CA TYR A 248 -18.48 -2.59 -4.51
C TYR A 248 -18.38 -4.11 -4.47
N SER A 249 -17.51 -4.69 -5.33
CA SER A 249 -17.39 -6.15 -5.48
C SER A 249 -16.26 -6.76 -4.65
N ARG A 250 -15.48 -5.98 -3.92
CA ARG A 250 -14.44 -6.48 -3.01
C ARG A 250 -15.04 -6.82 -1.64
N GLY A 251 -14.52 -7.88 -1.03
CA GLY A 251 -15.05 -8.41 0.23
C GLY A 251 -16.35 -9.19 -0.01
N GLU A 252 -17.33 -9.02 0.85
CA GLU A 252 -18.66 -9.67 0.77
C GLU A 252 -19.59 -8.98 -0.22
N GLY A 253 -19.15 -7.88 -0.84
CA GLY A 253 -19.96 -7.02 -1.67
C GLY A 253 -20.73 -5.99 -0.83
N GLN A 254 -20.89 -4.77 -1.34
CA GLN A 254 -21.60 -3.72 -0.61
C GLN A 254 -22.26 -2.74 -1.59
N TRP A 255 -23.50 -2.37 -1.30
CA TRP A 255 -24.18 -1.29 -1.97
C TRP A 255 -24.00 0.01 -1.22
N VAL A 256 -23.65 1.07 -1.98
CA VAL A 256 -23.52 2.44 -1.47
C VAL A 256 -24.27 3.37 -2.40
N VAL A 257 -25.06 4.30 -1.86
CA VAL A 257 -25.65 5.39 -2.64
C VAL A 257 -24.94 6.67 -2.27
N GLN A 258 -24.40 7.35 -3.27
CA GLN A 258 -23.82 8.69 -3.14
C GLN A 258 -24.77 9.70 -3.74
N SER A 259 -25.02 10.83 -3.04
CA SER A 259 -25.98 11.85 -3.47
C SER A 259 -25.57 13.24 -3.01
N TRP A 260 -25.99 14.26 -3.76
CA TRP A 260 -25.62 15.64 -3.54
C TRP A 260 -26.88 16.51 -3.52
N TRP A 261 -26.98 17.42 -2.54
CA TRP A 261 -28.19 18.15 -2.23
C TRP A 261 -27.90 19.59 -1.83
N TRP A 262 -28.80 20.50 -2.25
CA TRP A 262 -28.98 21.77 -1.61
C TRP A 262 -30.10 21.65 -0.58
N VAL A 263 -29.79 21.89 0.67
CA VAL A 263 -30.78 21.91 1.76
C VAL A 263 -31.21 23.33 2.00
N ASN A 264 -32.48 23.60 1.76
CA ASN A 264 -33.09 24.91 1.99
C ASN A 264 -33.98 24.77 3.23
N ASN A 265 -33.68 25.54 4.29
CA ASN A 265 -34.42 25.54 5.53
C ASN A 265 -34.95 26.95 5.81
N THR A 266 -36.13 27.05 6.43
CA THR A 266 -36.68 28.31 6.95
C THR A 266 -36.94 28.13 8.44
N ASN A 267 -36.26 28.87 9.29
CA ASN A 267 -36.42 28.77 10.73
C ASN A 267 -37.84 29.22 11.14
N THR A 268 -38.52 28.41 11.96
CA THR A 268 -39.91 28.63 12.37
C THR A 268 -40.12 29.89 13.21
N GLU A 269 -39.14 30.24 14.05
CA GLU A 269 -39.25 31.38 14.98
C GLU A 269 -38.79 32.70 14.37
N THR A 270 -37.65 32.65 13.63
CA THR A 270 -37.01 33.85 13.12
C THR A 270 -37.42 34.20 11.68
N GLY A 271 -37.90 33.20 10.91
CA GLY A 271 -38.14 33.30 9.47
C GLY A 271 -36.84 33.36 8.66
N GLU A 272 -35.69 33.11 9.27
CA GLU A 272 -34.40 33.09 8.59
C GLU A 272 -34.32 31.91 7.62
N GLU A 273 -33.91 32.21 6.40
CA GLU A 273 -33.67 31.19 5.36
C GLU A 273 -32.18 30.84 5.29
N THR A 274 -31.88 29.52 5.28
CA THR A 274 -30.52 29.02 5.07
C THR A 274 -30.49 28.09 3.87
N ARG A 275 -29.38 28.10 3.16
CA ARG A 275 -29.11 27.16 2.05
C ARG A 275 -27.71 26.58 2.18
N GLU A 276 -27.63 25.27 2.38
CA GLU A 276 -26.38 24.55 2.61
C GLU A 276 -26.24 23.45 1.57
N TYR A 277 -24.99 23.21 1.15
CA TYR A 277 -24.68 22.12 0.23
C TYR A 277 -24.14 20.94 1.00
N LEU A 278 -24.70 19.76 0.74
CA LEU A 278 -24.19 18.54 1.34
C LEU A 278 -24.07 17.39 0.36
N HIS A 279 -23.15 16.50 0.69
CA HIS A 279 -22.98 15.21 0.09
C HIS A 279 -23.34 14.16 1.14
N MET A 280 -24.17 13.19 0.73
CA MET A 280 -24.57 12.07 1.57
C MET A 280 -24.09 10.76 0.97
N SER A 281 -23.58 9.87 1.83
CA SER A 281 -23.24 8.50 1.49
C SER A 281 -24.03 7.56 2.39
N HIS A 282 -24.77 6.61 1.79
CA HIS A 282 -25.57 5.61 2.48
C HIS A 282 -25.11 4.21 2.09
N ASP A 283 -24.69 3.42 3.06
CA ASP A 283 -24.36 2.01 2.88
C ASP A 283 -25.61 1.16 3.14
N PHE A 284 -25.91 0.21 2.27
CA PHE A 284 -27.10 -0.62 2.33
C PHE A 284 -26.75 -2.10 2.58
N ASN A 285 -27.52 -2.79 3.40
CA ASN A 285 -27.46 -4.24 3.53
C ASN A 285 -28.32 -4.95 2.46
N ASP A 286 -28.32 -6.28 2.47
CA ASP A 286 -29.07 -7.11 1.52
C ASP A 286 -30.60 -6.97 1.65
N ASP A 287 -31.09 -6.55 2.83
CA ASP A 287 -32.52 -6.27 3.07
C ASP A 287 -32.95 -4.88 2.55
N GLY A 288 -32.02 -4.11 1.97
CA GLY A 288 -32.26 -2.77 1.46
C GLY A 288 -32.41 -1.71 2.56
N LYS A 289 -31.90 -1.99 3.77
CA LYS A 289 -31.84 -1.04 4.90
C LYS A 289 -30.49 -0.34 4.92
N VAL A 290 -30.48 0.94 5.32
CA VAL A 290 -29.26 1.71 5.54
C VAL A 290 -28.60 1.24 6.84
N THR A 291 -27.32 0.85 6.74
CA THR A 291 -26.50 0.45 7.89
C THR A 291 -25.51 1.52 8.30
N ARG A 292 -25.26 2.47 7.41
CA ARG A 292 -24.36 3.61 7.68
C ARG A 292 -24.77 4.81 6.84
N GLU A 293 -24.85 5.96 7.47
CA GLU A 293 -24.99 7.26 6.81
C GLU A 293 -23.79 8.14 7.13
N VAL A 294 -23.23 8.80 6.12
CA VAL A 294 -22.17 9.80 6.30
C VAL A 294 -22.61 11.09 5.61
N ILE A 295 -22.64 12.19 6.35
CA ILE A 295 -22.97 13.52 5.83
C ILE A 295 -21.72 14.40 5.81
N TYR A 296 -21.43 14.93 4.64
CA TYR A 296 -20.37 15.91 4.39
C TYR A 296 -21.02 17.26 4.09
N MET A 297 -20.77 18.25 4.92
CA MET A 297 -21.26 19.62 4.69
C MET A 297 -20.13 20.45 4.07
N ALA A 298 -20.41 21.18 3.01
CA ALA A 298 -19.49 22.18 2.49
C ALA A 298 -19.66 23.46 3.34
N ASN A 299 -18.64 23.82 4.07
CA ASN A 299 -18.54 25.09 4.80
C ASN A 299 -18.26 26.25 3.82
#